data_8f63fec4bfef0e53c6c7115ab78051a9
#
_entry.id   8f63fec4bfef0e53c6c7115ab78051a9
#
_cell.length_a   1.000
_cell.length_b   1.000
_cell.length_c   1.000
_cell.angle_alpha   90.00
_cell.angle_beta   90.00
_cell.angle_gamma   90.00
#
_symmetry.space_group_name_H-M   'P 1'
#
loop_
_entity.id
_entity.type
_entity.pdbx_description
1 polymer ?
#
loop_
_entity_poly.entity_id
_entity_poly.type
_entity_poly.pdbx_seq_one_letter_code
_entity_poly.pdbx_strand_id
1 'polypeptide(L)'
;DQTLRAISERLEYLRNLDKRREEIRSSIEGQEKLTDEISAALDKAATLAELEDIYRPFKPKRKTRASVAREKGLEPLARAIYLQTANSPSAIELAKDYINEEKEVSTADDALQGAMDIIAEDISDMADIRRRLKNLLNVVGIVNVKASDNEAKSVYEQYYDYSEPVNKIADHRILAINRGENEGFLKVGLELDRVKALNVIASETLNDKGSPCTDTVRDAGVDAYDRLIFPSVEREIRSALTERADASAIKNFSLNLRELLLQPPVKGKVALGLD
;
A
#
# COMPACT_ATOMS: atom_id res chain seq x y z
N ASP A 1 34.54 13.15 2.84
CA ASP A 1 33.29 13.76 3.31
C ASP A 1 32.01 13.07 2.81
N GLN A 2 31.88 12.71 1.52
CA GLN A 2 30.69 11.99 1.03
C GLN A 2 30.49 10.63 1.70
N THR A 3 31.57 9.87 1.91
CA THR A 3 31.50 8.57 2.58
C THR A 3 31.06 8.70 4.04
N LEU A 4 31.58 9.70 4.76
CA LEU A 4 31.20 9.98 6.14
C LEU A 4 29.72 10.40 6.24
N ARG A 5 29.24 11.22 5.30
CA ARG A 5 27.83 11.59 5.23
C ARG A 5 26.94 10.38 4.96
N ALA A 6 27.28 9.55 3.99
CA ALA A 6 26.54 8.31 3.68
C ALA A 6 26.49 7.34 4.88
N ILE A 7 27.60 7.22 5.62
CA ILE A 7 27.65 6.41 6.86
C ILE A 7 26.73 7.03 7.93
N SER A 8 26.78 8.36 8.11
CA SER A 8 25.93 9.06 9.09
C SER A 8 24.46 8.89 8.76
N GLU A 9 24.05 9.12 7.52
CA GLU A 9 22.67 8.94 7.04
C GLU A 9 22.20 7.49 7.21
N ARG A 10 23.05 6.51 6.89
CA ARG A 10 22.72 5.10 7.09
C ARG A 10 22.60 4.72 8.56
N LEU A 11 23.47 5.28 9.41
CA LEU A 11 23.39 5.06 10.85
C LEU A 11 22.11 5.64 11.45
N GLU A 12 21.74 6.84 11.03
CA GLU A 12 20.48 7.48 11.44
C GLU A 12 19.27 6.67 11.00
N TYR A 13 19.26 6.22 9.74
CA TYR A 13 18.22 5.31 9.23
C TYR A 13 18.08 4.04 10.07
N LEU A 14 19.20 3.38 10.40
CA LEU A 14 19.19 2.16 11.21
C LEU A 14 18.70 2.40 12.63
N ARG A 15 19.09 3.51 13.25
CA ARG A 15 18.59 3.92 14.57
C ARG A 15 17.10 4.20 14.55
N ASN A 16 16.60 4.85 13.52
CA ASN A 16 15.17 5.09 13.33
C ASN A 16 14.41 3.79 13.11
N LEU A 17 14.98 2.86 12.35
CA LEU A 17 14.41 1.52 12.13
C LEU A 17 14.31 0.75 13.45
N ASP A 18 15.37 0.72 14.26
CA ASP A 18 15.38 0.04 15.55
C ASP A 18 14.41 0.68 16.55
N LYS A 19 14.41 2.00 16.63
CA LYS A 19 13.43 2.75 17.45
C LYS A 19 12.00 2.38 17.05
N ARG A 20 11.71 2.37 15.74
CA ARG A 20 10.38 2.04 15.23
C ARG A 20 10.01 0.60 15.53
N ARG A 21 10.95 -0.34 15.45
CA ARG A 21 10.76 -1.74 15.81
C ARG A 21 10.30 -1.89 17.26
N GLU A 22 10.96 -1.18 18.19
CA GLU A 22 10.61 -1.23 19.61
C GLU A 22 9.26 -0.56 19.92
N GLU A 23 8.93 0.54 19.25
CA GLU A 23 7.61 1.18 19.35
C GLU A 23 6.50 0.20 18.93
N ILE A 24 6.70 -0.49 17.80
CA ILE A 24 5.75 -1.48 17.28
C ILE A 24 5.64 -2.67 18.24
N ARG A 25 6.77 -3.20 18.70
CA ARG A 25 6.80 -4.29 19.67
C ARG A 25 5.99 -3.96 20.93
N SER A 26 6.26 -2.81 21.54
CA SER A 26 5.55 -2.34 22.73
C SER A 26 4.06 -2.13 22.47
N SER A 27 3.69 -1.66 21.29
CA SER A 27 2.28 -1.46 20.91
C SER A 27 1.53 -2.79 20.76
N ILE A 28 2.17 -3.83 20.20
CA ILE A 28 1.57 -5.17 20.03
C ILE A 28 1.52 -5.89 21.38
N GLU A 29 2.57 -5.76 22.19
CA GLU A 29 2.63 -6.30 23.55
C GLU A 29 1.54 -5.71 24.45
N GLY A 30 1.33 -4.40 24.40
CA GLY A 30 0.26 -3.72 25.12
C GLY A 30 -1.16 -4.15 24.70
N GLN A 31 -1.30 -4.80 23.54
CA GLN A 31 -2.55 -5.43 23.08
C GLN A 31 -2.63 -6.93 23.45
N GLU A 32 -1.64 -7.47 24.17
CA GLU A 32 -1.52 -8.89 24.52
C GLU A 32 -1.52 -9.83 23.29
N LYS A 33 -1.02 -9.34 22.15
CA LYS A 33 -1.01 -10.06 20.86
C LYS A 33 0.40 -10.40 20.35
N LEU A 34 1.45 -10.09 21.12
CA LEU A 34 2.82 -10.38 20.73
C LEU A 34 3.10 -11.88 20.90
N THR A 35 3.33 -12.57 19.77
CA THR A 35 3.76 -13.98 19.76
C THR A 35 5.23 -14.07 19.41
N ASP A 36 5.86 -15.23 19.68
CA ASP A 36 7.26 -15.49 19.31
C ASP A 36 7.48 -15.37 17.80
N GLU A 37 6.49 -15.75 17.00
CA GLU A 37 6.54 -15.65 15.52
C GLU A 37 6.54 -14.17 15.07
N ILE A 38 5.68 -13.34 15.68
CA ILE A 38 5.62 -11.89 15.37
C ILE A 38 6.91 -11.22 15.83
N SER A 39 7.43 -11.55 17.00
CA SER A 39 8.69 -11.05 17.51
C SER A 39 9.85 -11.39 16.55
N ALA A 40 9.93 -12.64 16.11
CA ALA A 40 10.94 -13.08 15.14
C ALA A 40 10.78 -12.39 13.76
N ALA A 41 9.55 -12.11 13.34
CA ALA A 41 9.30 -11.37 12.09
C ALA A 41 9.76 -9.91 12.20
N LEU A 42 9.48 -9.24 13.32
CA LEU A 42 9.95 -7.89 13.59
C LEU A 42 11.49 -7.81 13.61
N ASP A 43 12.17 -8.80 14.20
CA ASP A 43 13.63 -8.85 14.26
C ASP A 43 14.27 -9.04 12.88
N LYS A 44 13.61 -9.77 11.98
CA LYS A 44 14.08 -10.02 10.61
C LYS A 44 13.81 -8.87 9.65
N ALA A 45 12.86 -7.99 9.97
CA ALA A 45 12.51 -6.87 9.10
C ALA A 45 13.70 -5.93 8.89
N ALA A 46 14.12 -5.75 7.64
CA ALA A 46 15.27 -4.95 7.24
C ALA A 46 14.90 -3.51 6.83
N THR A 47 13.61 -3.24 6.66
CA THR A 47 13.09 -1.95 6.21
C THR A 47 11.92 -1.47 7.05
N LEU A 48 11.69 -0.14 7.07
CA LEU A 48 10.51 0.45 7.71
C LEU A 48 9.21 -0.07 7.07
N ALA A 49 9.19 -0.30 5.76
CA ALA A 49 8.03 -0.81 5.07
C ALA A 49 7.64 -2.21 5.55
N GLU A 50 8.62 -3.10 5.75
CA GLU A 50 8.39 -4.44 6.31
C GLU A 50 7.86 -4.37 7.74
N LEU A 51 8.41 -3.48 8.59
CA LEU A 51 7.90 -3.25 9.94
C LEU A 51 6.44 -2.77 9.95
N GLU A 52 6.10 -1.81 9.09
CA GLU A 52 4.73 -1.29 8.98
C GLU A 52 3.76 -2.36 8.44
N ASP A 53 4.20 -3.22 7.52
CA ASP A 53 3.36 -4.32 7.02
C ASP A 53 3.07 -5.36 8.12
N ILE A 54 4.06 -5.70 8.97
CA ILE A 54 3.87 -6.57 10.15
C ILE A 54 2.94 -5.90 11.18
N TYR A 55 3.10 -4.59 11.42
CA TYR A 55 2.30 -3.84 12.40
C TYR A 55 0.87 -3.59 11.97
N ARG A 56 0.59 -3.61 10.68
CA ARG A 56 -0.69 -3.21 10.09
C ARG A 56 -1.93 -3.87 10.74
N PRO A 57 -1.96 -5.19 11.02
CA PRO A 57 -3.09 -5.84 11.69
C PRO A 57 -3.32 -5.33 13.12
N PHE A 58 -2.27 -4.82 13.76
CA PHE A 58 -2.29 -4.37 15.16
C PHE A 58 -2.45 -2.86 15.31
N LYS A 59 -2.33 -2.12 14.19
CA LYS A 59 -2.43 -0.67 14.21
C LYS A 59 -3.84 -0.24 14.61
N PRO A 60 -4.00 0.65 15.62
CA PRO A 60 -5.31 1.18 15.97
C PRO A 60 -5.99 1.77 14.74
N LYS A 61 -7.08 1.16 14.31
CA LYS A 61 -7.84 1.60 13.14
C LYS A 61 -8.91 2.59 13.56
N ARG A 62 -9.19 3.57 12.69
CA ARG A 62 -10.41 4.37 12.82
C ARG A 62 -11.61 3.44 12.64
N LYS A 63 -12.80 3.89 13.06
CA LYS A 63 -14.04 3.13 12.87
C LYS A 63 -14.20 2.73 11.39
N THR A 64 -14.06 1.43 11.11
CA THR A 64 -14.17 0.83 9.78
C THR A 64 -15.48 0.05 9.68
N ARG A 65 -15.91 -0.34 8.46
CA ARG A 65 -17.07 -1.23 8.30
C ARG A 65 -16.85 -2.55 9.08
N ALA A 66 -15.67 -3.13 8.98
CA ALA A 66 -15.32 -4.35 9.70
C ALA A 66 -15.31 -4.17 11.23
N SER A 67 -14.79 -3.05 11.75
CA SER A 67 -14.83 -2.80 13.20
C SER A 67 -16.27 -2.67 13.72
N VAL A 68 -17.15 -2.00 12.96
CA VAL A 68 -18.58 -1.93 13.28
C VAL A 68 -19.22 -3.32 13.25
N ALA A 69 -18.89 -4.13 12.24
CA ALA A 69 -19.41 -5.50 12.14
C ALA A 69 -18.93 -6.38 13.30
N ARG A 70 -17.67 -6.20 13.77
CA ARG A 70 -17.15 -6.89 14.97
C ARG A 70 -17.87 -6.44 16.24
N GLU A 71 -18.14 -5.13 16.40
CA GLU A 71 -18.94 -4.61 17.52
C GLU A 71 -20.37 -5.20 17.54
N LYS A 72 -20.96 -5.44 16.37
CA LYS A 72 -22.24 -6.15 16.21
C LYS A 72 -22.16 -7.66 16.49
N GLY A 73 -20.97 -8.21 16.70
CA GLY A 73 -20.74 -9.61 17.05
C GLY A 73 -20.72 -10.57 15.86
N LEU A 74 -20.41 -10.07 14.65
CA LEU A 74 -20.40 -10.86 13.41
C LEU A 74 -19.07 -11.58 13.13
N GLU A 75 -18.07 -11.42 13.98
CA GLU A 75 -16.76 -12.09 13.81
C GLU A 75 -16.84 -13.63 13.77
N PRO A 76 -17.65 -14.32 14.62
CA PRO A 76 -17.77 -15.77 14.53
C PRO A 76 -18.39 -16.21 13.19
N LEU A 77 -19.35 -15.44 12.64
CA LEU A 77 -19.92 -15.69 11.31
C LEU A 77 -18.87 -15.56 10.21
N ALA A 78 -18.09 -14.47 10.24
CA ALA A 78 -17.00 -14.24 9.29
C ALA A 78 -16.00 -15.40 9.32
N ARG A 79 -15.63 -15.85 10.50
CA ARG A 79 -14.70 -16.98 10.69
C ARG A 79 -15.29 -18.31 10.15
N ALA A 80 -16.57 -18.60 10.42
CA ALA A 80 -17.24 -19.79 9.91
C ALA A 80 -17.28 -19.80 8.38
N ILE A 81 -17.60 -18.66 7.73
CA ILE A 81 -17.60 -18.51 6.28
C ILE A 81 -16.18 -18.68 5.72
N TYR A 82 -15.18 -18.04 6.33
CA TYR A 82 -13.79 -18.07 5.85
C TYR A 82 -13.16 -19.47 5.91
N LEU A 83 -13.56 -20.32 6.85
CA LEU A 83 -13.08 -21.71 6.96
C LEU A 83 -13.45 -22.57 5.75
N GLN A 84 -14.49 -22.20 4.99
CA GLN A 84 -14.92 -22.89 3.77
C GLN A 84 -15.02 -24.40 3.95
N THR A 85 -15.74 -24.84 4.99
CA THR A 85 -15.93 -26.26 5.27
C THR A 85 -16.87 -26.88 4.23
N ALA A 86 -16.51 -28.04 3.65
CA ALA A 86 -17.26 -28.68 2.57
C ALA A 86 -18.74 -28.98 2.89
N ASN A 87 -19.03 -29.33 4.14
CA ASN A 87 -20.38 -29.68 4.57
C ASN A 87 -21.07 -28.55 5.36
N SER A 88 -20.58 -27.31 5.28
CA SER A 88 -21.24 -26.19 5.93
C SER A 88 -22.54 -25.82 5.20
N PRO A 89 -23.52 -25.23 5.89
CA PRO A 89 -24.58 -24.49 5.22
C PRO A 89 -24.02 -23.37 4.32
N SER A 90 -24.86 -22.84 3.46
CA SER A 90 -24.49 -21.66 2.67
C SER A 90 -24.25 -20.44 3.58
N ALA A 91 -23.45 -19.47 3.13
CA ALA A 91 -23.14 -18.28 3.92
C ALA A 91 -24.39 -17.51 4.38
N ILE A 92 -25.43 -17.44 3.53
CA ILE A 92 -26.69 -16.78 3.90
C ILE A 92 -27.49 -17.59 4.92
N GLU A 93 -27.41 -18.92 4.91
CA GLU A 93 -28.04 -19.76 5.92
C GLU A 93 -27.36 -19.61 7.28
N LEU A 94 -26.02 -19.57 7.29
CA LEU A 94 -25.25 -19.27 8.50
C LEU A 94 -25.57 -17.88 9.05
N ALA A 95 -25.80 -16.90 8.18
CA ALA A 95 -26.09 -15.52 8.57
C ALA A 95 -27.44 -15.37 9.30
N LYS A 96 -28.40 -16.24 9.07
CA LYS A 96 -29.72 -16.19 9.75
C LYS A 96 -29.61 -16.31 11.28
N ASP A 97 -28.64 -17.04 11.78
CA ASP A 97 -28.44 -17.24 13.21
C ASP A 97 -27.86 -16.00 13.92
N TYR A 98 -27.44 -15.00 13.12
CA TYR A 98 -26.81 -13.76 13.61
C TYR A 98 -27.73 -12.54 13.50
N ILE A 99 -29.00 -12.73 13.15
CA ILE A 99 -30.01 -11.64 13.16
C ILE A 99 -30.23 -11.20 14.60
N ASN A 100 -30.03 -9.92 14.87
CA ASN A 100 -30.19 -9.34 16.20
C ASN A 100 -30.52 -7.83 16.09
N GLU A 101 -31.77 -7.47 16.33
CA GLU A 101 -32.25 -6.09 16.24
C GLU A 101 -31.58 -5.17 17.27
N GLU A 102 -31.25 -5.66 18.47
CA GLU A 102 -30.56 -4.88 19.51
C GLU A 102 -29.16 -4.45 19.06
N LYS A 103 -28.54 -5.23 18.17
CA LYS A 103 -27.22 -4.95 17.57
C LYS A 103 -27.33 -4.34 16.18
N GLU A 104 -28.49 -3.85 15.80
CA GLU A 104 -28.74 -3.28 14.46
C GLU A 104 -28.38 -4.24 13.31
N VAL A 105 -28.68 -5.53 13.46
CA VAL A 105 -28.56 -6.56 12.41
C VAL A 105 -29.96 -7.07 12.15
N SER A 106 -30.68 -6.41 11.23
CA SER A 106 -32.10 -6.64 11.02
C SER A 106 -32.40 -7.80 10.08
N THR A 107 -31.45 -8.12 9.18
CA THR A 107 -31.63 -9.16 8.16
C THR A 107 -30.41 -10.08 8.07
N ALA A 108 -30.60 -11.25 7.46
CA ALA A 108 -29.50 -12.16 7.15
C ALA A 108 -28.50 -11.52 6.15
N ASP A 109 -29.00 -10.69 5.25
CA ASP A 109 -28.13 -9.96 4.30
C ASP A 109 -27.27 -8.92 5.02
N ASP A 110 -27.78 -8.21 6.06
CA ASP A 110 -26.98 -7.32 6.89
C ASP A 110 -25.89 -8.07 7.64
N ALA A 111 -26.23 -9.25 8.18
CA ALA A 111 -25.27 -10.11 8.87
C ALA A 111 -24.17 -10.61 7.91
N LEU A 112 -24.58 -11.07 6.72
CA LEU A 112 -23.67 -11.55 5.67
C LEU A 112 -22.74 -10.44 5.18
N GLN A 113 -23.28 -9.25 4.91
CA GLN A 113 -22.47 -8.11 4.49
C GLN A 113 -21.45 -7.70 5.54
N GLY A 114 -21.85 -7.67 6.83
CA GLY A 114 -20.93 -7.40 7.92
C GLY A 114 -19.82 -8.45 8.04
N ALA A 115 -20.15 -9.73 7.87
CA ALA A 115 -19.16 -10.81 7.84
C ALA A 115 -18.19 -10.66 6.66
N MET A 116 -18.70 -10.33 5.47
CA MET A 116 -17.88 -10.06 4.29
C MET A 116 -16.94 -8.86 4.49
N ASP A 117 -17.42 -7.78 5.13
CA ASP A 117 -16.58 -6.61 5.46
C ASP A 117 -15.41 -7.00 6.41
N ILE A 118 -15.65 -7.91 7.37
CA ILE A 118 -14.61 -8.44 8.24
C ILE A 118 -13.61 -9.27 7.44
N ILE A 119 -14.08 -10.21 6.62
CA ILE A 119 -13.23 -11.06 5.77
C ILE A 119 -12.38 -10.20 4.81
N ALA A 120 -12.98 -9.19 4.19
CA ALA A 120 -12.26 -8.30 3.28
C ALA A 120 -11.15 -7.52 4.00
N GLU A 121 -11.40 -7.03 5.22
CA GLU A 121 -10.38 -6.37 6.01
C GLU A 121 -9.26 -7.33 6.41
N ASP A 122 -9.59 -8.54 6.88
CA ASP A 122 -8.61 -9.55 7.27
C ASP A 122 -7.72 -9.95 6.07
N ILE A 123 -8.32 -10.16 4.88
CA ILE A 123 -7.56 -10.39 3.64
C ILE A 123 -6.64 -9.21 3.32
N SER A 124 -7.13 -7.97 3.50
CA SER A 124 -6.34 -6.76 3.21
C SER A 124 -5.13 -6.58 4.12
N ASP A 125 -5.16 -7.20 5.31
CA ASP A 125 -4.08 -7.15 6.31
C ASP A 125 -3.06 -8.28 6.13
N MET A 126 -3.31 -9.25 5.25
CA MET A 126 -2.36 -10.34 4.98
C MET A 126 -1.09 -9.82 4.32
N ALA A 127 0.04 -9.86 5.03
CA ALA A 127 1.32 -9.34 4.56
C ALA A 127 1.81 -10.02 3.27
N ASP A 128 1.57 -11.34 3.13
CA ASP A 128 1.98 -12.10 1.94
C ASP A 128 1.23 -11.68 0.68
N ILE A 129 -0.10 -11.49 0.76
CA ILE A 129 -0.92 -10.99 -0.35
C ILE A 129 -0.41 -9.61 -0.77
N ARG A 130 -0.20 -8.70 0.18
CA ARG A 130 0.29 -7.35 -0.10
C ARG A 130 1.66 -7.36 -0.75
N ARG A 131 2.60 -8.15 -0.20
CA ARG A 131 3.95 -8.30 -0.76
C ARG A 131 3.91 -8.81 -2.20
N ARG A 132 3.11 -9.84 -2.47
CA ARG A 132 2.95 -10.42 -3.82
C ARG A 132 2.33 -9.41 -4.79
N LEU A 133 1.31 -8.67 -4.37
CA LEU A 133 0.67 -7.64 -5.21
C LEU A 133 1.60 -6.44 -5.45
N LYS A 134 2.35 -5.99 -4.45
CA LYS A 134 3.40 -4.96 -4.64
C LYS A 134 4.43 -5.41 -5.66
N ASN A 135 4.94 -6.63 -5.53
CA ASN A 135 5.91 -7.18 -6.48
C ASN A 135 5.33 -7.29 -7.90
N LEU A 136 4.08 -7.77 -8.02
CA LEU A 136 3.41 -7.88 -9.29
C LEU A 136 3.24 -6.50 -9.95
N LEU A 137 2.78 -5.49 -9.20
CA LEU A 137 2.63 -4.12 -9.69
C LEU A 137 3.97 -3.50 -10.10
N ASN A 138 5.06 -3.76 -9.36
CA ASN A 138 6.39 -3.31 -9.74
C ASN A 138 6.91 -3.95 -11.03
N VAL A 139 6.57 -5.22 -11.30
CA VAL A 139 7.10 -5.96 -12.45
C VAL A 139 6.29 -5.72 -13.71
N VAL A 140 4.96 -5.76 -13.62
CA VAL A 140 4.05 -5.70 -14.78
C VAL A 140 3.07 -4.54 -14.74
N GLY A 141 3.09 -3.73 -13.70
CA GLY A 141 2.22 -2.56 -13.57
C GLY A 141 2.59 -1.45 -14.56
N ILE A 142 1.61 -0.64 -14.89
CA ILE A 142 1.72 0.47 -15.82
C ILE A 142 1.34 1.76 -15.10
N VAL A 143 2.18 2.78 -15.23
CA VAL A 143 1.81 4.17 -14.90
C VAL A 143 0.92 4.66 -16.02
N ASN A 144 -0.30 5.06 -15.72
CA ASN A 144 -1.25 5.61 -16.68
C ASN A 144 -1.51 7.08 -16.33
N VAL A 145 -1.38 7.94 -17.31
CA VAL A 145 -1.54 9.38 -17.16
C VAL A 145 -2.53 9.88 -18.22
N LYS A 146 -3.51 10.62 -17.77
CA LYS A 146 -4.51 11.25 -18.64
C LYS A 146 -4.64 12.73 -18.34
N ALA A 147 -5.02 13.51 -19.34
CA ALA A 147 -5.39 14.90 -19.12
C ALA A 147 -6.59 14.99 -18.19
N SER A 148 -6.60 16.00 -17.30
CA SER A 148 -7.82 16.38 -16.56
C SER A 148 -8.82 17.04 -17.50
N ASP A 149 -8.33 17.81 -18.46
CA ASP A 149 -9.07 18.43 -19.56
C ASP A 149 -8.20 18.37 -20.82
N ASN A 150 -8.68 17.70 -21.87
CA ASN A 150 -7.95 17.50 -23.12
C ASN A 150 -7.82 18.80 -23.96
N GLU A 151 -8.64 19.81 -23.69
CA GLU A 151 -8.62 21.09 -24.42
C GLU A 151 -7.70 22.12 -23.76
N ALA A 152 -7.31 21.90 -22.51
CA ALA A 152 -6.43 22.78 -21.77
C ALA A 152 -5.00 22.73 -22.34
N LYS A 153 -4.45 23.88 -22.73
CA LYS A 153 -3.04 23.98 -23.17
C LYS A 153 -2.13 24.06 -21.97
N SER A 154 -1.10 23.19 -21.94
CA SER A 154 -0.09 23.19 -20.87
C SER A 154 1.26 22.68 -21.38
N VAL A 155 2.29 22.84 -20.57
CA VAL A 155 3.61 22.22 -20.82
C VAL A 155 3.60 20.70 -20.65
N TYR A 156 2.46 20.13 -20.22
CA TYR A 156 2.29 18.70 -19.94
C TYR A 156 1.54 17.95 -21.05
N GLU A 157 1.27 18.57 -22.20
CA GLU A 157 0.52 17.97 -23.31
C GLU A 157 1.09 16.62 -23.77
N GLN A 158 2.41 16.43 -23.68
CA GLN A 158 3.05 15.15 -23.99
C GLN A 158 2.65 14.00 -23.05
N TYR A 159 2.02 14.29 -21.92
CA TYR A 159 1.53 13.30 -20.94
C TYR A 159 0.00 13.17 -20.92
N TYR A 160 -0.74 13.81 -21.82
CA TYR A 160 -2.21 13.80 -21.79
C TYR A 160 -2.83 12.44 -22.09
N ASP A 161 -2.09 11.58 -22.80
CA ASP A 161 -2.41 10.16 -23.00
C ASP A 161 -1.10 9.37 -22.98
N TYR A 162 -0.59 9.15 -21.79
CA TYR A 162 0.74 8.56 -21.59
C TYR A 162 0.68 7.33 -20.71
N SER A 163 1.39 6.28 -21.13
CA SER A 163 1.56 5.07 -20.31
C SER A 163 2.98 4.53 -20.42
N GLU A 164 3.52 4.07 -19.29
CA GLU A 164 4.84 3.46 -19.22
C GLU A 164 4.89 2.42 -18.10
N PRO A 165 5.62 1.28 -18.28
CA PRO A 165 5.80 0.30 -17.20
C PRO A 165 6.44 0.93 -15.96
N VAL A 166 5.90 0.58 -14.78
CA VAL A 166 6.38 1.07 -13.47
C VAL A 166 7.88 0.86 -13.29
N ASN A 167 8.41 -0.28 -13.74
CA ASN A 167 9.83 -0.64 -13.61
C ASN A 167 10.75 0.05 -14.62
N LYS A 168 10.21 0.77 -15.62
CA LYS A 168 10.99 1.42 -16.68
C LYS A 168 10.90 2.95 -16.66
N ILE A 169 9.89 3.49 -15.99
CA ILE A 169 9.65 4.94 -16.01
C ILE A 169 10.85 5.71 -15.43
N ALA A 170 11.31 6.69 -16.20
CA ALA A 170 12.45 7.51 -15.85
C ALA A 170 12.10 8.54 -14.76
N ASP A 171 13.05 8.84 -13.87
CA ASP A 171 12.86 9.71 -12.71
C ASP A 171 12.38 11.13 -13.10
N HIS A 172 12.95 11.71 -14.15
CA HIS A 172 12.53 13.03 -14.63
C HIS A 172 11.08 13.08 -15.13
N ARG A 173 10.56 11.95 -15.66
CA ARG A 173 9.15 11.85 -16.07
C ARG A 173 8.24 11.76 -14.87
N ILE A 174 8.61 11.00 -13.84
CA ILE A 174 7.87 10.96 -12.57
C ILE A 174 7.70 12.36 -12.00
N LEU A 175 8.79 13.15 -11.94
CA LEU A 175 8.73 14.51 -11.41
C LEU A 175 7.85 15.44 -12.28
N ALA A 176 7.94 15.33 -13.60
CA ALA A 176 7.11 16.11 -14.52
C ALA A 176 5.62 15.76 -14.38
N ILE A 177 5.31 14.46 -14.32
CA ILE A 177 3.94 13.94 -14.16
C ILE A 177 3.36 14.36 -12.80
N ASN A 178 4.12 14.22 -11.70
CA ASN A 178 3.69 14.65 -10.38
C ASN A 178 3.43 16.15 -10.31
N ARG A 179 4.26 16.97 -11.00
CA ARG A 179 4.02 18.41 -11.10
C ARG A 179 2.73 18.72 -11.86
N GLY A 180 2.52 18.07 -13.02
CA GLY A 180 1.30 18.26 -13.81
C GLY A 180 0.03 17.83 -13.06
N GLU A 181 0.12 16.79 -12.23
CA GLU A 181 -0.97 16.36 -11.34
C GLU A 181 -1.24 17.39 -10.23
N ASN A 182 -0.20 17.90 -9.57
CA ASN A 182 -0.32 18.91 -8.53
C ASN A 182 -0.87 20.25 -9.07
N GLU A 183 -0.55 20.58 -10.31
CA GLU A 183 -1.09 21.75 -11.01
C GLU A 183 -2.50 21.52 -11.59
N GLY A 184 -3.04 20.29 -11.46
CA GLY A 184 -4.40 19.94 -11.87
C GLY A 184 -4.57 19.62 -13.38
N PHE A 185 -3.50 19.59 -14.16
CA PHE A 185 -3.56 19.27 -15.60
C PHE A 185 -3.63 17.77 -15.87
N LEU A 186 -3.08 16.95 -14.99
CA LEU A 186 -2.98 15.50 -15.18
C LEU A 186 -3.73 14.73 -14.09
N LYS A 187 -4.23 13.55 -14.47
CA LYS A 187 -4.72 12.49 -13.57
C LYS A 187 -3.79 11.30 -13.73
N VAL A 188 -3.23 10.85 -12.62
CA VAL A 188 -2.22 9.79 -12.60
C VAL A 188 -2.72 8.61 -11.79
N GLY A 189 -2.63 7.43 -12.35
CA GLY A 189 -2.96 6.18 -11.70
C GLY A 189 -1.99 5.07 -12.09
N LEU A 190 -2.03 3.98 -11.36
CA LEU A 190 -1.37 2.74 -11.72
C LEU A 190 -2.41 1.73 -12.22
N GLU A 191 -2.04 0.96 -13.22
CA GLU A 191 -2.85 -0.12 -13.73
C GLU A 191 -2.17 -1.46 -13.50
N LEU A 192 -2.95 -2.44 -13.09
CA LEU A 192 -2.53 -3.82 -12.93
C LEU A 192 -3.61 -4.71 -13.54
N ASP A 193 -3.19 -5.77 -14.22
CA ASP A 193 -4.11 -6.81 -14.69
C ASP A 193 -4.92 -7.36 -13.50
N ARG A 194 -6.20 -6.99 -13.46
CA ARG A 194 -7.11 -7.32 -12.36
C ARG A 194 -7.26 -8.84 -12.19
N VAL A 195 -7.25 -9.60 -13.28
CA VAL A 195 -7.36 -11.06 -13.21
C VAL A 195 -6.14 -11.67 -12.53
N LYS A 196 -4.95 -11.20 -12.89
CA LYS A 196 -3.71 -11.65 -12.23
C LYS A 196 -3.69 -11.28 -10.74
N ALA A 197 -4.13 -10.08 -10.40
CA ALA A 197 -4.20 -9.63 -9.02
C ALA A 197 -5.18 -10.47 -8.19
N LEU A 198 -6.38 -10.72 -8.71
CA LEU A 198 -7.39 -11.54 -8.03
C LEU A 198 -6.95 -13.00 -7.90
N ASN A 199 -6.22 -13.55 -8.88
CA ASN A 199 -5.64 -14.88 -8.76
C ASN A 199 -4.62 -14.99 -7.62
N VAL A 200 -3.85 -13.94 -7.35
CA VAL A 200 -2.96 -13.89 -6.17
C VAL A 200 -3.77 -14.03 -4.88
N ILE A 201 -4.86 -13.26 -4.75
CA ILE A 201 -5.73 -13.32 -3.56
C ILE A 201 -6.38 -14.69 -3.45
N ALA A 202 -6.98 -15.19 -4.55
CA ALA A 202 -7.65 -16.47 -4.57
C ALA A 202 -6.74 -17.63 -4.16
N SER A 203 -5.47 -17.61 -4.61
CA SER A 203 -4.50 -18.68 -4.26
C SER A 203 -4.15 -18.73 -2.77
N GLU A 204 -4.33 -17.65 -2.02
CA GLU A 204 -4.06 -17.57 -0.59
C GLU A 204 -5.32 -17.75 0.28
N THR A 205 -6.50 -17.47 -0.28
CA THR A 205 -7.74 -17.38 0.51
C THR A 205 -8.77 -18.47 0.19
N LEU A 206 -8.75 -19.02 -1.03
CA LEU A 206 -9.71 -20.03 -1.42
C LEU A 206 -9.14 -21.44 -1.26
N ASN A 207 -10.00 -22.37 -0.87
CA ASN A 207 -9.70 -23.79 -0.86
C ASN A 207 -10.63 -24.57 -1.81
N ASP A 208 -10.14 -25.68 -2.37
CA ASP A 208 -10.87 -26.51 -3.34
C ASP A 208 -11.76 -27.57 -2.69
N LYS A 209 -12.27 -27.33 -1.47
CA LYS A 209 -13.06 -28.31 -0.72
C LYS A 209 -14.54 -28.34 -1.14
N GLY A 210 -14.95 -27.57 -2.14
CA GLY A 210 -16.33 -27.52 -2.61
C GLY A 210 -17.32 -26.93 -1.60
N SER A 211 -16.88 -25.97 -0.78
CA SER A 211 -17.73 -25.32 0.21
C SER A 211 -18.77 -24.40 -0.44
N PRO A 212 -20.02 -24.38 0.05
CA PRO A 212 -21.01 -23.38 -0.34
C PRO A 212 -20.62 -21.92 0.00
N CYS A 213 -19.62 -21.72 0.87
CA CYS A 213 -19.14 -20.41 1.26
C CYS A 213 -18.00 -19.88 0.35
N THR A 214 -17.46 -20.68 -0.57
CA THR A 214 -16.29 -20.31 -1.39
C THR A 214 -16.54 -19.06 -2.23
N ASP A 215 -17.73 -18.94 -2.84
CA ASP A 215 -18.06 -17.76 -3.64
C ASP A 215 -18.14 -16.48 -2.78
N THR A 216 -18.70 -16.58 -1.58
CA THR A 216 -18.74 -15.46 -0.62
C THR A 216 -17.34 -14.99 -0.22
N VAL A 217 -16.40 -15.91 0.01
CA VAL A 217 -15.00 -15.55 0.31
C VAL A 217 -14.32 -14.94 -0.90
N ARG A 218 -14.62 -15.43 -2.11
CA ARG A 218 -14.13 -14.84 -3.36
C ARG A 218 -14.61 -13.41 -3.53
N ASP A 219 -15.88 -13.15 -3.31
CA ASP A 219 -16.47 -11.81 -3.42
C ASP A 219 -15.91 -10.86 -2.37
N ALA A 220 -15.69 -11.32 -1.14
CA ALA A 220 -14.99 -10.56 -0.12
C ALA A 220 -13.52 -10.26 -0.51
N GLY A 221 -12.85 -11.20 -1.21
CA GLY A 221 -11.52 -11.00 -1.77
C GLY A 221 -11.48 -9.94 -2.88
N VAL A 222 -12.51 -9.89 -3.72
CA VAL A 222 -12.70 -8.85 -4.75
C VAL A 222 -12.87 -7.47 -4.08
N ASP A 223 -13.75 -7.37 -3.08
CA ASP A 223 -13.93 -6.12 -2.33
C ASP A 223 -12.65 -5.69 -1.59
N ALA A 224 -11.93 -6.64 -0.98
CA ALA A 224 -10.62 -6.38 -0.38
C ALA A 224 -9.64 -5.77 -1.38
N TYR A 225 -9.56 -6.33 -2.59
CA TYR A 225 -8.70 -5.81 -3.64
C TYR A 225 -9.09 -4.40 -4.06
N ASP A 226 -10.33 -4.23 -4.50
CA ASP A 226 -10.78 -2.98 -5.13
C ASP A 226 -10.82 -1.80 -4.12
N ARG A 227 -11.26 -2.04 -2.90
CA ARG A 227 -11.49 -1.00 -1.90
C ARG A 227 -10.32 -0.77 -0.95
N LEU A 228 -9.57 -1.79 -0.59
CA LEU A 228 -8.58 -1.72 0.50
C LEU A 228 -7.15 -1.90 0.02
N ILE A 229 -6.86 -2.96 -0.75
CA ILE A 229 -5.48 -3.33 -1.08
C ILE A 229 -4.94 -2.46 -2.21
N PHE A 230 -5.60 -2.46 -3.37
CA PHE A 230 -5.07 -1.78 -4.56
C PHE A 230 -4.85 -0.28 -4.33
N PRO A 231 -5.81 0.50 -3.77
CA PRO A 231 -5.59 1.92 -3.52
C PRO A 231 -4.46 2.21 -2.53
N SER A 232 -4.21 1.29 -1.60
CA SER A 232 -3.11 1.41 -0.64
C SER A 232 -1.75 1.09 -1.27
N VAL A 233 -1.67 -0.02 -2.02
CA VAL A 233 -0.46 -0.46 -2.71
C VAL A 233 -0.07 0.54 -3.81
N GLU A 234 -1.04 1.06 -4.55
CA GLU A 234 -0.84 2.11 -5.54
C GLU A 234 -0.16 3.34 -4.93
N ARG A 235 -0.69 3.85 -3.81
CA ARG A 235 -0.09 4.99 -3.10
C ARG A 235 1.33 4.70 -2.63
N GLU A 236 1.58 3.51 -2.10
CA GLU A 236 2.91 3.10 -1.64
C GLU A 236 3.92 3.05 -2.79
N ILE A 237 3.54 2.48 -3.94
CA ILE A 237 4.39 2.43 -5.14
C ILE A 237 4.62 3.84 -5.68
N ARG A 238 3.59 4.69 -5.77
CA ARG A 238 3.75 6.08 -6.22
C ARG A 238 4.65 6.89 -5.30
N SER A 239 4.54 6.72 -3.97
CA SER A 239 5.48 7.34 -3.02
C SER A 239 6.92 6.87 -3.25
N ALA A 240 7.13 5.57 -3.40
CA ALA A 240 8.46 5.02 -3.65
C ALA A 240 9.07 5.52 -4.97
N LEU A 241 8.26 5.64 -6.03
CA LEU A 241 8.69 6.23 -7.30
C LEU A 241 9.10 7.70 -7.14
N THR A 242 8.32 8.47 -6.40
CA THR A 242 8.59 9.89 -6.11
C THR A 242 9.88 10.04 -5.30
N GLU A 243 10.04 9.29 -4.21
CA GLU A 243 11.25 9.31 -3.39
C GLU A 243 12.51 8.96 -4.20
N ARG A 244 12.43 7.96 -5.07
CA ARG A 244 13.51 7.59 -5.99
C ARG A 244 13.86 8.74 -6.94
N ALA A 245 12.83 9.37 -7.52
CA ALA A 245 12.98 10.45 -8.48
C ALA A 245 13.55 11.72 -7.82
N ASP A 246 13.09 12.07 -6.61
CA ASP A 246 13.61 13.20 -5.83
C ASP A 246 15.07 12.99 -5.45
N ALA A 247 15.44 11.81 -4.96
CA ALA A 247 16.83 11.49 -4.62
C ALA A 247 17.76 11.59 -5.83
N SER A 248 17.30 11.13 -7.00
CA SER A 248 18.03 11.26 -8.27
C SER A 248 18.19 12.71 -8.70
N ALA A 249 17.14 13.51 -8.61
CA ALA A 249 17.15 14.93 -8.95
C ALA A 249 18.08 15.74 -8.03
N ILE A 250 18.03 15.53 -6.72
CA ILE A 250 18.90 16.18 -5.74
C ILE A 250 20.37 15.84 -6.01
N LYS A 251 20.66 14.56 -6.30
CA LYS A 251 22.02 14.13 -6.65
C LYS A 251 22.53 14.85 -7.91
N ASN A 252 21.74 14.88 -8.98
CA ASN A 252 22.10 15.53 -10.24
C ASN A 252 22.27 17.03 -10.05
N PHE A 253 21.36 17.68 -9.30
CA PHE A 253 21.48 19.10 -8.99
C PHE A 253 22.77 19.39 -8.21
N SER A 254 23.10 18.61 -7.19
CA SER A 254 24.32 18.73 -6.39
C SER A 254 25.59 18.62 -7.25
N LEU A 255 25.62 17.68 -8.19
CA LEU A 255 26.74 17.52 -9.12
C LEU A 255 26.88 18.73 -10.03
N ASN A 256 25.79 19.18 -10.64
CA ASN A 256 25.79 20.34 -11.54
C ASN A 256 26.18 21.64 -10.81
N LEU A 257 25.66 21.82 -9.59
CA LEU A 257 26.00 22.97 -8.75
C LEU A 257 27.50 22.98 -8.40
N ARG A 258 28.05 21.81 -8.06
CA ARG A 258 29.47 21.66 -7.77
C ARG A 258 30.34 22.06 -8.96
N GLU A 259 30.00 21.54 -10.16
CA GLU A 259 30.73 21.89 -11.40
C GLU A 259 30.63 23.40 -11.71
N LEU A 260 29.46 24.00 -11.49
CA LEU A 260 29.25 25.44 -11.66
C LEU A 260 30.11 26.26 -10.69
N LEU A 261 30.15 25.87 -9.41
CA LEU A 261 30.91 26.56 -8.37
C LEU A 261 32.44 26.40 -8.52
N LEU A 262 32.88 25.31 -9.16
CA LEU A 262 34.29 25.01 -9.42
C LEU A 262 34.79 25.56 -10.77
N GLN A 263 33.97 26.33 -11.49
CA GLN A 263 34.45 26.98 -12.74
C GLN A 263 35.64 27.87 -12.46
N PRO A 264 36.64 27.86 -13.35
CA PRO A 264 37.82 28.72 -13.18
C PRO A 264 37.44 30.20 -13.16
N PRO A 265 38.11 31.02 -12.34
CA PRO A 265 37.81 32.44 -12.27
C PRO A 265 38.02 33.14 -13.60
N VAL A 266 37.20 34.16 -13.87
CA VAL A 266 37.31 34.97 -15.08
C VAL A 266 38.65 35.67 -15.14
N LYS A 267 39.46 35.40 -16.16
CA LYS A 267 40.79 36.00 -16.30
C LYS A 267 40.70 37.53 -16.40
N GLY A 268 41.62 38.21 -15.66
CA GLY A 268 41.72 39.67 -15.69
C GLY A 268 40.62 40.44 -14.92
N LYS A 269 39.84 39.77 -14.12
CA LYS A 269 38.81 40.35 -13.23
C LYS A 269 39.16 40.11 -11.76
N VAL A 270 38.84 41.11 -10.93
CA VAL A 270 38.84 40.98 -9.48
C VAL A 270 37.40 40.75 -9.05
N ALA A 271 37.14 39.66 -8.33
CA ALA A 271 35.82 39.35 -7.79
C ALA A 271 35.79 39.61 -6.27
N LEU A 272 34.76 40.27 -5.81
CA LEU A 272 34.46 40.45 -4.39
C LEU A 272 33.26 39.54 -4.05
N GLY A 273 33.49 38.60 -3.14
CA GLY A 273 32.41 37.80 -2.56
C GLY A 273 31.88 38.49 -1.30
N LEU A 274 30.58 38.68 -1.23
CA LEU A 274 29.87 39.12 -0.03
C LEU A 274 29.10 37.93 0.53
N ASP A 275 29.36 37.64 1.81
CA ASP A 275 28.68 36.54 2.52
C ASP A 275 27.59 37.12 3.44
#